data_dc2a6f1cf4cc695ea4fd5ffcc4f0d671
#
_entry.id   dc2a6f1cf4cc695ea4fd5ffcc4f0d671
#
_cell.length_a   1.000
_cell.length_b   1.000
_cell.length_c   1.000
_cell.angle_alpha   90.00
_cell.angle_beta   90.00
_cell.angle_gamma   90.00
#
_symmetry.space_group_name_H-M   'P 1'
#
loop_
_entity.id
_entity.type
_entity.pdbx_description
1 polymer ?
#
loop_
_entity_poly.entity_id
_entity_poly.type
_entity_poly.pdbx_seq_one_letter_code
_entity_poly.pdbx_strand_id
1 'polypeptide(L)'
;KRLLHAKPINDWDYVEADTLLSLQKPRTNFKDEEIFIMYHQVTELFLKMMVHEIKQLVYEPFNESVWLEKLDRLNRYTNMLIGSFDVMKYGMNYDDYNTFRSSLTPASGFQSVTFRLIEIYCTRLENLINEEGKNRIGENPSTTDYFEHIYWKDAGLDRKTGKKSLTL
;
A
#
# COMPACT_ATOMS: atom_id res chain seq x y z
N LYS A 1 2.30 -33.53 -8.94
CA LYS A 1 1.34 -32.39 -8.90
C LYS A 1 0.29 -32.63 -9.99
N ARG A 2 -0.99 -32.77 -9.62
CA ARG A 2 -2.10 -32.77 -10.58
C ARG A 2 -2.23 -31.37 -11.15
N LEU A 3 -2.31 -31.22 -12.46
CA LEU A 3 -2.77 -30.00 -13.10
C LEU A 3 -4.22 -29.76 -12.62
N LEU A 4 -4.44 -28.63 -11.96
CA LEU A 4 -5.73 -28.30 -11.36
C LEU A 4 -6.79 -27.96 -12.42
N HIS A 5 -6.38 -27.72 -13.68
CA HIS A 5 -7.28 -27.30 -14.74
C HIS A 5 -7.11 -28.18 -15.98
N ALA A 6 -8.18 -28.91 -16.29
CA ALA A 6 -8.27 -29.74 -17.49
C ALA A 6 -8.80 -29.00 -18.72
N LYS A 7 -9.29 -27.76 -18.56
CA LYS A 7 -9.82 -26.93 -19.66
C LYS A 7 -8.81 -25.86 -20.05
N PRO A 8 -8.66 -25.59 -21.36
CA PRO A 8 -7.94 -24.40 -21.79
C PRO A 8 -8.57 -23.16 -21.17
N ILE A 9 -7.74 -22.25 -20.66
CA ILE A 9 -8.18 -20.94 -20.16
C ILE A 9 -7.45 -19.88 -20.98
N ASN A 10 -8.14 -18.82 -21.37
CA ASN A 10 -7.50 -17.66 -21.97
C ASN A 10 -6.94 -16.73 -20.88
N ASP A 11 -6.00 -15.89 -21.25
CA ASP A 11 -5.33 -14.99 -20.32
C ASP A 11 -6.31 -13.98 -19.69
N TRP A 12 -7.24 -13.46 -20.47
CA TRP A 12 -8.24 -12.49 -20.04
C TRP A 12 -9.10 -13.00 -18.88
N ASP A 13 -9.61 -14.23 -18.99
CA ASP A 13 -10.41 -14.87 -17.94
C ASP A 13 -9.52 -15.25 -16.75
N TYR A 14 -8.27 -15.66 -17.00
CA TYR A 14 -7.36 -16.07 -15.95
C TYR A 14 -6.98 -14.93 -15.02
N VAL A 15 -6.80 -13.72 -15.54
CA VAL A 15 -6.48 -12.53 -14.75
C VAL A 15 -7.72 -11.74 -14.31
N GLU A 16 -8.93 -12.24 -14.59
CA GLU A 16 -10.20 -11.58 -14.27
C GLU A 16 -10.26 -10.14 -14.81
N ALA A 17 -9.82 -9.95 -16.07
CA ALA A 17 -9.62 -8.64 -16.64
C ALA A 17 -10.91 -7.80 -16.69
N ASP A 18 -12.05 -8.39 -17.03
CA ASP A 18 -13.33 -7.67 -17.04
C ASP A 18 -13.69 -7.11 -15.67
N THR A 19 -13.47 -7.91 -14.63
CA THR A 19 -13.68 -7.48 -13.25
C THR A 19 -12.72 -6.35 -12.87
N LEU A 20 -11.42 -6.53 -13.14
CA LEU A 20 -10.39 -5.55 -12.84
C LEU A 20 -10.66 -4.20 -13.51
N LEU A 21 -11.02 -4.21 -14.78
CA LEU A 21 -11.29 -3.02 -15.58
C LEU A 21 -12.67 -2.40 -15.34
N SER A 22 -13.49 -2.99 -14.48
CA SER A 22 -14.78 -2.45 -14.03
C SER A 22 -14.75 -1.77 -12.65
N LEU A 23 -13.59 -1.75 -11.98
CA LEU A 23 -13.47 -1.26 -10.61
C LEU A 23 -13.30 0.25 -10.50
N GLN A 24 -13.14 0.96 -11.63
CA GLN A 24 -12.96 2.40 -11.66
C GLN A 24 -14.31 3.11 -11.49
N LYS A 25 -14.46 3.88 -10.42
CA LYS A 25 -15.71 4.59 -10.07
C LYS A 25 -15.42 6.05 -9.74
N PRO A 26 -15.24 6.91 -10.76
CA PRO A 26 -15.04 8.33 -10.55
C PRO A 26 -16.20 8.98 -9.78
N ARG A 27 -15.91 9.97 -8.96
CA ARG A 27 -16.88 10.76 -8.21
C ARG A 27 -17.26 12.06 -8.93
N THR A 28 -16.44 12.47 -9.87
CA THR A 28 -16.61 13.69 -10.67
C THR A 28 -16.66 13.36 -12.16
N ASN A 29 -16.90 14.38 -12.99
CA ASN A 29 -16.90 14.23 -14.44
C ASN A 29 -15.53 14.57 -15.08
N PHE A 30 -14.50 14.79 -14.28
CA PHE A 30 -13.14 15.02 -14.78
C PHE A 30 -12.55 13.71 -15.30
N LYS A 31 -12.09 13.72 -16.55
CA LYS A 31 -11.59 12.49 -17.22
C LYS A 31 -10.37 11.91 -16.53
N ASP A 32 -9.50 12.75 -16.00
CA ASP A 32 -8.25 12.34 -15.37
C ASP A 32 -8.45 11.75 -13.97
N GLU A 33 -9.64 11.85 -13.38
CA GLU A 33 -9.97 11.14 -12.16
C GLU A 33 -9.92 9.61 -12.35
N GLU A 34 -10.29 9.11 -13.52
CA GLU A 34 -10.18 7.68 -13.84
C GLU A 34 -8.71 7.24 -13.92
N ILE A 35 -7.83 8.07 -14.51
CA ILE A 35 -6.37 7.82 -14.52
C ILE A 35 -5.84 7.78 -13.07
N PHE A 36 -6.26 8.73 -12.24
CA PHE A 36 -5.88 8.77 -10.82
C PHE A 36 -6.28 7.48 -10.08
N ILE A 37 -7.50 7.00 -10.29
CA ILE A 37 -7.99 5.74 -9.69
C ILE A 37 -7.14 4.56 -10.16
N MET A 38 -6.97 4.39 -11.47
CA MET A 38 -6.19 3.28 -12.04
C MET A 38 -4.74 3.30 -11.54
N TYR A 39 -4.12 4.47 -11.48
CA TYR A 39 -2.76 4.60 -10.94
C TYR A 39 -2.66 4.08 -9.50
N HIS A 40 -3.61 4.45 -8.64
CA HIS A 40 -3.62 3.97 -7.26
C HIS A 40 -3.92 2.47 -7.15
N GLN A 41 -4.80 1.94 -8.00
CA GLN A 41 -5.06 0.49 -8.08
C GLN A 41 -3.81 -0.28 -8.51
N VAL A 42 -3.08 0.19 -9.50
CA VAL A 42 -1.79 -0.40 -9.93
C VAL A 42 -0.76 -0.33 -8.80
N THR A 43 -0.68 0.80 -8.10
CA THR A 43 0.19 0.95 -6.93
C THR A 43 -0.13 -0.10 -5.86
N GLU A 44 -1.39 -0.28 -5.49
CA GLU A 44 -1.80 -1.31 -4.52
C GLU A 44 -1.51 -2.74 -4.99
N LEU A 45 -1.59 -3.02 -6.28
CA LEU A 45 -1.21 -4.32 -6.84
C LEU A 45 0.30 -4.57 -6.73
N PHE A 46 1.15 -3.58 -7.01
CA PHE A 46 2.59 -3.68 -6.77
C PHE A 46 2.92 -3.90 -5.29
N LEU A 47 2.29 -3.14 -4.40
CA LEU A 47 2.46 -3.32 -2.96
C LEU A 47 2.02 -4.72 -2.52
N LYS A 48 0.94 -5.25 -3.09
CA LYS A 48 0.47 -6.61 -2.83
C LYS A 48 1.48 -7.67 -3.29
N MET A 49 2.12 -7.49 -4.47
CA MET A 49 3.22 -8.36 -4.91
C MET A 49 4.40 -8.31 -3.93
N MET A 50 4.77 -7.11 -3.45
CA MET A 50 5.83 -6.97 -2.44
C MET A 50 5.48 -7.70 -1.15
N VAL A 51 4.28 -7.54 -0.62
CA VAL A 51 3.81 -8.27 0.58
C VAL A 51 3.84 -9.79 0.36
N HIS A 52 3.52 -10.26 -0.84
CA HIS A 52 3.57 -11.68 -1.18
C HIS A 52 5.00 -12.24 -1.08
N GLU A 53 6.00 -11.54 -1.60
CA GLU A 53 7.41 -11.96 -1.49
C GLU A 53 7.92 -11.85 -0.04
N ILE A 54 7.61 -10.76 0.66
CA ILE A 54 8.02 -10.53 2.04
C ILE A 54 7.47 -11.62 2.97
N LYS A 55 6.21 -12.01 2.83
CA LYS A 55 5.61 -13.08 3.62
C LYS A 55 6.36 -14.41 3.46
N GLN A 56 6.82 -14.73 2.28
CA GLN A 56 7.61 -15.94 2.06
C GLN A 56 8.96 -15.83 2.74
N LEU A 57 9.63 -14.66 2.70
CA LEU A 57 10.87 -14.43 3.43
C LEU A 57 10.72 -14.59 4.96
N VAL A 58 9.57 -14.20 5.49
CA VAL A 58 9.30 -14.23 6.95
C VAL A 58 8.87 -15.61 7.45
N TYR A 59 8.04 -16.32 6.69
CA TYR A 59 7.37 -17.51 7.17
C TYR A 59 7.95 -18.84 6.64
N GLU A 60 8.75 -18.81 5.56
CA GLU A 60 9.39 -20.00 5.02
C GLU A 60 10.79 -20.19 5.62
N PRO A 61 11.29 -21.43 5.67
CA PRO A 61 12.64 -21.70 6.14
C PRO A 61 13.69 -20.92 5.34
N PHE A 62 14.70 -20.42 6.02
CA PHE A 62 15.77 -19.67 5.38
C PHE A 62 16.50 -20.50 4.31
N ASN A 63 16.60 -19.94 3.11
CA ASN A 63 17.41 -20.44 2.01
C ASN A 63 18.02 -19.24 1.30
N GLU A 64 19.35 -19.16 1.27
CA GLU A 64 20.08 -18.01 0.75
C GLU A 64 19.72 -17.67 -0.69
N SER A 65 19.68 -18.67 -1.59
CA SER A 65 19.38 -18.42 -3.00
C SER A 65 17.95 -17.91 -3.20
N VAL A 66 16.98 -18.42 -2.45
CA VAL A 66 15.59 -17.97 -2.46
C VAL A 66 15.49 -16.54 -1.92
N TRP A 67 16.22 -16.24 -0.86
CA TRP A 67 16.26 -14.89 -0.29
C TRP A 67 16.80 -13.87 -1.27
N LEU A 68 17.91 -14.17 -1.93
CA LEU A 68 18.51 -13.29 -2.94
C LEU A 68 17.55 -13.05 -4.12
N GLU A 69 16.91 -14.10 -4.62
CA GLU A 69 15.91 -14.00 -5.69
C GLU A 69 14.75 -13.07 -5.29
N LYS A 70 14.20 -13.25 -4.08
CA LYS A 70 13.07 -12.44 -3.61
C LYS A 70 13.45 -10.99 -3.34
N LEU A 71 14.62 -10.73 -2.80
CA LEU A 71 15.13 -9.37 -2.63
C LEU A 71 15.33 -8.66 -3.99
N ASP A 72 15.82 -9.37 -5.01
CA ASP A 72 15.92 -8.81 -6.37
C ASP A 72 14.54 -8.48 -6.94
N ARG A 73 13.53 -9.36 -6.74
CA ARG A 73 12.14 -9.08 -7.14
C ARG A 73 11.58 -7.84 -6.42
N LEU A 74 11.77 -7.73 -5.11
CA LEU A 74 11.34 -6.56 -4.33
C LEU A 74 11.98 -5.28 -4.85
N ASN A 75 13.27 -5.32 -5.17
CA ASN A 75 13.98 -4.18 -5.75
C ASN A 75 13.39 -3.79 -7.12
N ARG A 76 13.06 -4.76 -7.98
CA ARG A 76 12.40 -4.51 -9.27
C ARG A 76 11.03 -3.87 -9.09
N TYR A 77 10.19 -4.39 -8.18
CA TYR A 77 8.86 -3.81 -7.92
C TYR A 77 8.96 -2.38 -7.36
N THR A 78 9.94 -2.12 -6.50
CA THR A 78 10.21 -0.77 -5.99
C THR A 78 10.62 0.19 -7.10
N ASN A 79 11.50 -0.23 -8.01
CA ASN A 79 11.93 0.59 -9.15
C ASN A 79 10.76 0.87 -10.10
N MET A 80 9.86 -0.09 -10.32
CA MET A 80 8.65 0.13 -11.10
C MET A 80 7.73 1.16 -10.44
N LEU A 81 7.55 1.09 -9.11
CA LEU A 81 6.79 2.09 -8.37
C LEU A 81 7.41 3.48 -8.47
N ILE A 82 8.73 3.60 -8.35
CA ILE A 82 9.45 4.88 -8.51
C ILE A 82 9.19 5.46 -9.91
N GLY A 83 9.37 4.65 -10.96
CA GLY A 83 9.12 5.10 -12.33
C GLY A 83 7.65 5.44 -12.60
N SER A 84 6.72 4.77 -11.92
CA SER A 84 5.29 5.00 -12.09
C SER A 84 4.81 6.39 -11.65
N PHE A 85 5.59 7.10 -10.81
CA PHE A 85 5.28 8.48 -10.42
C PHE A 85 5.19 9.45 -11.61
N ASP A 86 5.79 9.11 -12.73
CA ASP A 86 5.69 9.90 -13.95
C ASP A 86 4.23 9.97 -14.47
N VAL A 87 3.40 8.97 -14.19
CA VAL A 87 1.96 9.03 -14.48
C VAL A 87 1.29 10.16 -13.70
N MET A 88 1.62 10.30 -12.41
CA MET A 88 1.07 11.38 -11.58
C MET A 88 1.62 12.75 -11.98
N LYS A 89 2.88 12.80 -12.39
CA LYS A 89 3.58 14.07 -12.69
C LYS A 89 3.27 14.59 -14.09
N TYR A 90 3.15 13.71 -15.06
CA TYR A 90 3.07 14.06 -16.48
C TYR A 90 1.87 13.45 -17.21
N GLY A 91 1.22 12.45 -16.62
CA GLY A 91 0.14 11.68 -17.24
C GLY A 91 -1.25 12.23 -16.96
N MET A 92 -1.38 13.33 -16.22
CA MET A 92 -2.66 13.99 -15.90
C MET A 92 -2.58 15.48 -16.10
N ASN A 93 -3.74 16.10 -16.39
CA ASN A 93 -3.86 17.55 -16.43
C ASN A 93 -3.80 18.12 -15.00
N TYR A 94 -2.93 19.09 -14.79
CA TYR A 94 -2.69 19.68 -13.47
C TYR A 94 -3.92 20.41 -12.90
N ASP A 95 -4.64 21.15 -13.74
CA ASP A 95 -5.80 21.93 -13.32
C ASP A 95 -6.99 21.04 -13.00
N ASP A 96 -7.22 20.00 -13.80
CA ASP A 96 -8.23 18.98 -13.54
C ASP A 96 -7.94 18.28 -12.19
N TYR A 97 -6.68 17.84 -11.99
CA TYR A 97 -6.26 17.22 -10.73
C TYR A 97 -6.52 18.12 -9.53
N ASN A 98 -6.11 19.38 -9.57
CA ASN A 98 -6.32 20.32 -8.47
C ASN A 98 -7.80 20.55 -8.16
N THR A 99 -8.65 20.48 -9.18
CA THR A 99 -10.09 20.67 -9.01
C THR A 99 -10.74 19.46 -8.36
N PHE A 100 -10.49 18.24 -8.85
CA PHE A 100 -11.15 17.06 -8.28
C PHE A 100 -10.52 16.57 -6.97
N ARG A 101 -9.22 16.87 -6.71
CA ARG A 101 -8.55 16.40 -5.46
C ARG A 101 -9.27 16.88 -4.20
N SER A 102 -9.93 18.04 -4.22
CA SER A 102 -10.71 18.53 -3.08
C SER A 102 -11.88 17.62 -2.73
N SER A 103 -12.45 16.93 -3.73
CA SER A 103 -13.55 15.97 -3.57
C SER A 103 -13.09 14.65 -2.93
N LEU A 104 -11.78 14.39 -2.92
CA LEU A 104 -11.20 13.15 -2.37
C LEU A 104 -10.93 13.24 -0.86
N THR A 105 -11.01 14.45 -0.29
CA THR A 105 -10.83 14.61 1.16
C THR A 105 -11.90 13.81 1.93
N PRO A 106 -11.54 13.03 2.96
CA PRO A 106 -10.24 12.94 3.65
C PRO A 106 -9.36 11.75 3.22
N ALA A 107 -9.47 11.25 1.99
CA ALA A 107 -8.64 10.13 1.52
C ALA A 107 -7.15 10.50 1.56
N SER A 108 -6.33 9.53 1.95
CA SER A 108 -4.89 9.70 2.15
C SER A 108 -4.15 8.39 1.89
N GLY A 109 -2.92 8.48 1.39
CA GLY A 109 -2.02 7.33 1.28
C GLY A 109 -1.73 6.64 2.62
N PHE A 110 -1.93 7.31 3.77
CA PHE A 110 -1.86 6.67 5.09
C PHE A 110 -2.89 5.56 5.28
N GLN A 111 -3.94 5.51 4.48
CA GLN A 111 -4.99 4.48 4.52
C GLN A 111 -4.61 3.19 3.78
N SER A 112 -3.49 3.15 3.05
CA SER A 112 -3.02 1.93 2.39
C SER A 112 -2.61 0.88 3.41
N VAL A 113 -3.48 -0.10 3.63
CA VAL A 113 -3.20 -1.25 4.51
C VAL A 113 -2.01 -2.06 3.99
N THR A 114 -1.89 -2.21 2.68
CA THR A 114 -0.81 -2.98 2.05
C THR A 114 0.55 -2.34 2.31
N PHE A 115 0.64 -1.01 2.20
CA PHE A 115 1.88 -0.29 2.52
C PHE A 115 2.23 -0.40 4.03
N ARG A 116 1.22 -0.29 4.91
CA ARG A 116 1.43 -0.50 6.37
C ARG A 116 1.97 -1.88 6.70
N LEU A 117 1.48 -2.91 6.01
CA LEU A 117 2.00 -4.28 6.17
C LEU A 117 3.47 -4.38 5.77
N ILE A 118 3.88 -3.75 4.66
CA ILE A 118 5.30 -3.73 4.24
C ILE A 118 6.17 -3.12 5.35
N GLU A 119 5.78 -1.98 5.89
CA GLU A 119 6.52 -1.33 6.97
C GLU A 119 6.67 -2.25 8.19
N ILE A 120 5.57 -2.87 8.63
CA ILE A 120 5.57 -3.77 9.80
C ILE A 120 6.46 -5.00 9.58
N TYR A 121 6.49 -5.55 8.36
CA TYR A 121 7.34 -6.69 8.05
C TYR A 121 8.82 -6.34 7.86
N CYS A 122 9.12 -5.12 7.42
CA CYS A 122 10.47 -4.72 7.07
C CYS A 122 11.28 -4.12 8.21
N THR A 123 10.64 -3.77 9.35
CA THR A 123 11.35 -3.16 10.47
C THR A 123 10.70 -3.48 11.82
N ARG A 124 11.42 -3.20 12.90
CA ARG A 124 10.88 -3.33 14.26
C ARG A 124 9.89 -2.20 14.54
N LEU A 125 8.83 -2.48 15.31
CA LEU A 125 7.78 -1.51 15.61
C LEU A 125 8.31 -0.22 16.24
N GLU A 126 9.33 -0.30 17.06
CA GLU A 126 10.01 0.85 17.66
C GLU A 126 10.54 1.87 16.64
N ASN A 127 10.92 1.41 15.45
CA ASN A 127 11.37 2.28 14.35
C ASN A 127 10.21 2.98 13.62
N LEU A 128 8.99 2.54 13.85
CA LEU A 128 7.77 3.12 13.26
C LEU A 128 7.11 4.16 14.19
N ILE A 129 7.76 4.51 15.29
CA ILE A 129 7.24 5.46 16.27
C ILE A 129 7.96 6.79 16.12
N ASN A 130 7.20 7.88 16.08
CA ASN A 130 7.77 9.22 16.09
C ASN A 130 8.31 9.62 17.48
N GLU A 131 9.08 10.69 17.56
CA GLU A 131 9.70 11.14 18.80
C GLU A 131 8.66 11.45 19.91
N GLU A 132 7.50 12.00 19.54
CA GLU A 132 6.43 12.23 20.50
C GLU A 132 5.85 10.93 21.05
N GLY A 133 5.70 9.92 20.20
CA GLY A 133 5.26 8.57 20.57
C GLY A 133 6.26 7.91 21.52
N LYS A 134 7.56 8.00 21.25
CA LYS A 134 8.62 7.48 22.11
C LYS A 134 8.58 8.10 23.53
N ASN A 135 8.33 9.40 23.61
CA ASN A 135 8.21 10.08 24.90
C ASN A 135 6.97 9.68 25.73
N ARG A 136 5.99 9.03 25.10
CA ARG A 136 4.75 8.57 25.75
C ARG A 136 4.80 7.11 26.16
N ILE A 137 5.63 6.32 25.50
CA ILE A 137 5.82 4.91 25.81
C ILE A 137 6.67 4.80 27.08
N GLY A 138 6.24 3.98 28.03
CA GLY A 138 6.99 3.73 29.27
C GLY A 138 8.30 2.97 29.04
N GLU A 139 9.07 2.76 30.09
CA GLU A 139 10.41 2.14 30.03
C GLU A 139 10.42 0.69 29.51
N ASN A 140 9.33 -0.06 29.69
CA ASN A 140 9.21 -1.45 29.25
C ASN A 140 7.92 -1.65 28.43
N PRO A 141 7.86 -1.15 27.18
CA PRO A 141 6.64 -1.20 26.40
C PRO A 141 6.33 -2.60 25.89
N SER A 142 5.05 -2.94 25.89
CA SER A 142 4.54 -4.12 25.21
C SER A 142 4.44 -3.90 23.70
N THR A 143 4.26 -4.97 22.94
CA THR A 143 3.98 -4.88 21.50
C THR A 143 2.74 -4.02 21.22
N THR A 144 1.73 -4.08 22.09
CA THR A 144 0.51 -3.28 21.97
C THR A 144 0.82 -1.79 22.16
N ASP A 145 1.67 -1.44 23.12
CA ASP A 145 2.06 -0.04 23.35
C ASP A 145 2.77 0.54 22.13
N TYR A 146 3.70 -0.20 21.52
CA TYR A 146 4.31 0.20 20.27
C TYR A 146 3.27 0.40 19.17
N PHE A 147 2.34 -0.55 19.01
CA PHE A 147 1.32 -0.49 17.97
C PHE A 147 0.38 0.71 18.13
N GLU A 148 0.02 1.07 19.37
CA GLU A 148 -0.83 2.24 19.67
C GLU A 148 -0.13 3.58 19.39
N HIS A 149 1.19 3.61 19.28
CA HIS A 149 2.00 4.80 19.04
C HIS A 149 2.70 4.84 17.68
N ILE A 150 2.35 3.92 16.77
CA ILE A 150 2.85 3.95 15.39
C ILE A 150 2.51 5.30 14.75
N TYR A 151 3.45 5.88 14.00
CA TYR A 151 3.38 7.25 13.49
C TYR A 151 2.11 7.53 12.66
N TRP A 152 1.65 6.57 11.86
CA TRP A 152 0.45 6.74 11.03
C TRP A 152 -0.85 6.65 11.85
N LYS A 153 -0.87 5.89 12.93
CA LYS A 153 -1.99 5.85 13.87
C LYS A 153 -2.02 7.13 14.71
N ASP A 154 -0.86 7.59 15.11
CA ASP A 154 -0.69 8.85 15.85
C ASP A 154 -1.16 10.05 15.03
N ALA A 155 -0.80 10.11 13.74
CA ALA A 155 -1.24 11.16 12.82
C ALA A 155 -2.75 11.22 12.61
N GLY A 156 -3.45 10.09 12.81
CA GLY A 156 -4.90 9.99 12.69
C GLY A 156 -5.68 10.20 13.98
N LEU A 157 -5.02 10.45 15.12
CA LEU A 157 -5.65 10.62 16.41
C LEU A 157 -5.47 12.06 16.93
N ASP A 158 -6.59 12.78 17.10
CA ASP A 158 -6.56 14.00 17.91
C ASP A 158 -6.50 13.62 19.39
N ARG A 159 -5.32 13.70 19.97
CA ARG A 159 -5.07 13.27 21.36
C ARG A 159 -5.72 14.17 22.41
N LYS A 160 -6.08 15.41 22.08
CA LYS A 160 -6.79 16.30 23.01
C LYS A 160 -8.26 15.91 23.17
N THR A 161 -8.88 15.49 22.08
CA THR A 161 -10.31 15.16 22.08
C THR A 161 -10.57 13.65 22.04
N GLY A 162 -9.56 12.82 21.80
CA GLY A 162 -9.69 11.38 21.58
C GLY A 162 -10.38 11.02 20.27
N LYS A 163 -10.67 12.01 19.41
CA LYS A 163 -11.31 11.77 18.12
C LYS A 163 -10.33 11.19 17.12
N LYS A 164 -10.76 10.13 16.47
CA LYS A 164 -10.07 9.59 15.30
C LYS A 164 -10.41 10.44 14.08
N SER A 165 -9.41 10.74 13.25
CA SER A 165 -9.66 11.31 11.94
C SER A 165 -10.32 10.27 11.05
N LEU A 166 -10.95 10.71 9.96
CA LEU A 166 -11.52 9.79 8.96
C LEU A 166 -10.44 9.01 8.19
N THR A 167 -9.17 9.24 8.49
CA THR A 167 -8.01 8.53 7.90
C THR A 167 -7.52 7.36 8.76
N LEU A 168 -8.13 7.12 9.91
CA LEU A 168 -7.83 6.01 10.82
C LEU A 168 -8.87 4.86 10.66
#